data_dee80cddf8f841fc6683abc111b1fbda
#
_entry.id   dee80cddf8f841fc6683abc111b1fbda
#
_cell.length_a   1.000
_cell.length_b   1.000
_cell.length_c   1.000
_cell.angle_alpha   90.00
_cell.angle_beta   90.00
_cell.angle_gamma   90.00
#
_symmetry.space_group_name_H-M   'P 1'
#
loop_
_entity.id
_entity.type
_entity.pdbx_description
1 polymer ?
#
loop_
_entity_poly.entity_id
_entity_poly.type
_entity_poly.pdbx_seq_one_letter_code
_entity_poly.pdbx_strand_id
1 'polypeptide(L)'
;LMVHGYAQRTSNEWPGAGLSVPAWLSDYSNDLMVKSGGNVVRWMHVTPWKQDIESCDRVGLIEAMPAGDAEKDVTGPRWEQRKALMRDAVIYNRNNPSILFYESGNESISREHMLEMKAIRDAYDPYGGRAVGSREMLDIDEAEYGGEMLYINKSKKHPMWAMEYCRDEGLRKYWDDYSYPYHKEGEGPLYRGKPAQEYNHNMDQFAIEMVRRWYDYWLERPGTGTRVSSGGVKIVFSDTNTHH
;
A
#
# COMPACT_ATOMS: atom_id res chain seq x y z
N LEU A 1 5.07 15.91 6.58
CA LEU A 1 3.88 15.57 5.80
C LEU A 1 3.21 14.36 6.40
N MET A 2 1.91 14.45 6.62
CA MET A 2 1.11 13.30 7.00
C MET A 2 0.46 12.73 5.73
N VAL A 3 0.70 11.47 5.44
CA VAL A 3 0.07 10.77 4.31
C VAL A 3 -1.17 10.01 4.78
N HIS A 4 -2.25 10.13 4.04
CA HIS A 4 -3.50 9.42 4.30
C HIS A 4 -4.22 9.20 2.97
N GLY A 5 -4.71 8.02 2.77
CA GLY A 5 -5.32 7.67 1.49
C GLY A 5 -5.58 6.19 1.34
N TYR A 6 -5.25 5.67 0.18
CA TYR A 6 -5.66 4.34 -0.21
C TYR A 6 -4.52 3.52 -0.79
N ALA A 7 -4.48 2.24 -0.43
CA ALA A 7 -3.74 1.26 -1.18
C ALA A 7 -4.69 0.70 -2.25
N GLN A 8 -4.25 0.71 -3.50
CA GLN A 8 -5.04 0.28 -4.64
C GLN A 8 -4.30 -0.79 -5.41
N ARG A 9 -5.02 -1.74 -5.99
CA ARG A 9 -4.39 -2.76 -6.83
C ARG A 9 -3.72 -2.14 -8.03
N THR A 10 -2.77 -2.83 -8.58
CA THR A 10 -1.94 -2.58 -9.78
C THR A 10 -2.26 -1.32 -10.57
N SER A 11 -3.53 -1.07 -10.76
CA SER A 11 -4.18 0.06 -11.42
C SER A 11 -5.58 0.20 -10.87
N ASN A 12 -6.30 1.22 -11.31
CA ASN A 12 -7.73 1.32 -11.04
C ASN A 12 -8.46 0.17 -11.73
N GLU A 13 -9.26 -0.55 -10.96
CA GLU A 13 -10.11 -1.62 -11.47
C GLU A 13 -11.55 -1.16 -11.54
N TRP A 14 -12.21 -1.41 -12.66
CA TRP A 14 -13.60 -1.04 -12.85
C TRP A 14 -14.41 -2.17 -13.48
N PRO A 15 -15.65 -2.38 -13.03
CA PRO A 15 -16.54 -3.33 -13.68
C PRO A 15 -16.65 -3.06 -15.18
N GLY A 16 -16.47 -4.08 -15.99
CA GLY A 16 -16.51 -3.98 -17.45
C GLY A 16 -15.24 -3.51 -18.15
N ALA A 17 -14.33 -2.82 -17.45
CA ALA A 17 -13.04 -2.41 -18.00
C ALA A 17 -11.88 -3.24 -17.42
N GLY A 18 -12.08 -3.86 -16.27
CA GLY A 18 -11.02 -4.57 -15.57
C GLY A 18 -9.85 -3.64 -15.25
N LEU A 19 -8.63 -4.11 -15.51
CA LEU A 19 -7.40 -3.34 -15.32
C LEU A 19 -7.07 -2.39 -16.48
N SER A 20 -7.73 -2.52 -17.62
CA SER A 20 -7.48 -1.70 -18.81
C SER A 20 -8.31 -0.42 -18.78
N VAL A 21 -8.09 0.38 -17.77
CA VAL A 21 -8.83 1.60 -17.52
C VAL A 21 -8.37 2.71 -18.46
N PRO A 22 -9.27 3.37 -19.21
CA PRO A 22 -8.90 4.50 -20.05
C PRO A 22 -8.54 5.73 -19.20
N ALA A 23 -7.73 6.64 -19.75
CA ALA A 23 -7.20 7.79 -19.02
C ALA A 23 -8.27 8.62 -18.30
N TRP A 24 -9.43 8.86 -18.94
CA TRP A 24 -10.51 9.64 -18.31
C TRP A 24 -11.11 8.94 -17.08
N LEU A 25 -11.11 7.60 -17.07
CA LEU A 25 -11.61 6.83 -15.94
C LEU A 25 -10.57 6.75 -14.82
N SER A 26 -9.27 6.74 -15.15
CA SER A 26 -8.20 6.94 -14.18
C SER A 26 -8.34 8.30 -13.49
N ASP A 27 -8.56 9.38 -14.25
CA ASP A 27 -8.78 10.72 -13.71
C ASP A 27 -9.99 10.74 -12.76
N TYR A 28 -11.09 10.13 -13.18
CA TYR A 28 -12.28 10.05 -12.34
C TYR A 28 -12.03 9.29 -11.04
N SER A 29 -11.39 8.13 -11.10
CA SER A 29 -11.08 7.30 -9.93
C SER A 29 -10.14 8.01 -8.96
N ASN A 30 -9.06 8.59 -9.46
CA ASN A 30 -8.08 9.28 -8.64
C ASN A 30 -8.64 10.59 -8.04
N ASP A 31 -9.48 11.31 -8.78
CA ASP A 31 -10.20 12.48 -8.28
C ASP A 31 -11.17 12.12 -7.14
N LEU A 32 -11.81 10.95 -7.21
CA LEU A 32 -12.62 10.45 -6.09
C LEU A 32 -11.80 10.19 -4.84
N MET A 33 -10.57 9.67 -4.97
CA MET A 33 -9.67 9.50 -3.83
C MET A 33 -9.33 10.85 -3.19
N VAL A 34 -9.03 11.86 -4.00
CA VAL A 34 -8.77 13.23 -3.52
C VAL A 34 -10.02 13.83 -2.87
N LYS A 35 -11.18 13.70 -3.49
CA LYS A 35 -12.47 14.20 -2.95
C LYS A 35 -12.88 13.53 -1.64
N SER A 36 -12.48 12.29 -1.42
CA SER A 36 -12.68 11.59 -0.15
C SER A 36 -11.69 11.98 0.95
N GLY A 37 -10.81 12.95 0.67
CA GLY A 37 -9.81 13.45 1.61
C GLY A 37 -8.46 12.75 1.55
N GLY A 38 -8.24 11.84 0.61
CA GLY A 38 -6.94 11.19 0.42
C GLY A 38 -5.92 12.12 -0.22
N ASN A 39 -4.64 11.97 0.15
CA ASN A 39 -3.53 12.67 -0.46
C ASN A 39 -2.47 11.74 -1.03
N VAL A 40 -2.63 10.45 -0.85
CA VAL A 40 -1.69 9.43 -1.33
C VAL A 40 -2.43 8.18 -1.82
N VAL A 41 -1.90 7.58 -2.87
CA VAL A 41 -2.23 6.22 -3.31
C VAL A 41 -0.97 5.37 -3.29
N ARG A 42 -1.09 4.17 -2.75
CA ARG A 42 -0.08 3.12 -2.88
C ARG A 42 -0.56 2.09 -3.88
N TRP A 43 0.15 1.96 -4.97
CA TRP A 43 -0.12 0.91 -5.95
C TRP A 43 0.42 -0.45 -5.44
N MET A 44 -0.37 -1.50 -5.57
CA MET A 44 -0.02 -2.83 -5.06
C MET A 44 -0.03 -3.85 -6.21
N HIS A 45 0.98 -4.59 -6.47
CA HIS A 45 2.38 -4.54 -6.01
C HIS A 45 3.27 -4.48 -7.24
N VAL A 46 2.73 -3.94 -8.33
CA VAL A 46 3.39 -3.76 -9.62
C VAL A 46 3.25 -2.31 -10.07
N THR A 47 4.17 -1.88 -10.91
CA THR A 47 4.13 -0.52 -11.47
C THR A 47 2.79 -0.29 -12.18
N PRO A 48 2.05 0.76 -11.84
CA PRO A 48 0.77 1.06 -12.47
C PRO A 48 0.94 1.47 -13.93
N TRP A 49 -0.16 1.50 -14.66
CA TRP A 49 -0.18 2.02 -16.02
C TRP A 49 0.21 3.49 -16.05
N LYS A 50 0.86 3.91 -17.15
CA LYS A 50 1.30 5.30 -17.30
C LYS A 50 0.16 6.31 -17.16
N GLN A 51 -1.03 6.00 -17.67
CA GLN A 51 -2.19 6.87 -17.52
C GLN A 51 -2.63 7.06 -16.07
N ASP A 52 -2.44 6.07 -15.19
CA ASP A 52 -2.75 6.21 -13.77
C ASP A 52 -1.76 7.14 -13.08
N ILE A 53 -0.47 7.03 -13.41
CA ILE A 53 0.58 7.91 -12.90
C ILE A 53 0.34 9.35 -13.37
N GLU A 54 0.11 9.56 -14.67
CA GLU A 54 -0.18 10.88 -15.22
C GLU A 54 -1.49 11.46 -14.68
N SER A 55 -2.45 10.61 -14.35
CA SER A 55 -3.67 11.02 -13.67
C SER A 55 -3.37 11.55 -12.27
N CYS A 56 -2.52 10.86 -11.49
CA CYS A 56 -2.08 11.34 -10.19
C CYS A 56 -1.42 12.71 -10.27
N ASP A 57 -0.60 12.95 -11.30
CA ASP A 57 -0.02 14.27 -11.56
C ASP A 57 -1.10 15.34 -11.77
N ARG A 58 -2.14 15.02 -12.55
CA ARG A 58 -3.22 15.98 -12.87
C ARG A 58 -4.12 16.30 -11.69
N VAL A 59 -4.46 15.30 -10.89
CA VAL A 59 -5.39 15.47 -9.75
C VAL A 59 -4.69 15.90 -8.46
N GLY A 60 -3.35 15.85 -8.42
CA GLY A 60 -2.56 16.21 -7.24
C GLY A 60 -2.51 15.12 -6.17
N LEU A 61 -2.55 13.86 -6.55
CA LEU A 61 -2.47 12.71 -5.66
C LEU A 61 -1.03 12.19 -5.63
N ILE A 62 -0.42 12.18 -4.44
CA ILE A 62 0.91 11.58 -4.24
C ILE A 62 0.82 10.08 -4.46
N GLU A 63 1.87 9.47 -4.97
CA GLU A 63 1.90 8.03 -5.16
C GLU A 63 3.17 7.35 -4.66
N ALA A 64 2.98 6.11 -4.20
CA ALA A 64 4.03 5.15 -3.96
C ALA A 64 4.03 4.15 -5.10
N MET A 65 5.11 4.16 -5.87
CA MET A 65 5.28 3.35 -7.07
C MET A 65 6.14 2.12 -6.77
N PRO A 66 5.58 0.91 -6.87
CA PRO A 66 6.33 -0.32 -6.67
C PRO A 66 7.20 -0.66 -7.87
N ALA A 67 8.27 -1.39 -7.58
CA ALA A 67 9.21 -1.89 -8.59
C ALA A 67 8.70 -3.11 -9.38
N GLY A 68 7.49 -3.54 -9.13
CA GLY A 68 6.89 -4.72 -9.75
C GLY A 68 7.04 -5.99 -8.91
N ASP A 69 6.08 -6.87 -9.08
CA ASP A 69 5.93 -8.24 -8.54
C ASP A 69 6.80 -8.58 -7.33
N ALA A 70 6.43 -8.11 -6.15
CA ALA A 70 7.31 -8.24 -5.01
C ALA A 70 6.60 -8.64 -3.73
N GLU A 71 5.95 -9.80 -3.73
CA GLU A 71 5.42 -10.33 -2.47
C GLU A 71 6.55 -10.62 -1.48
N LYS A 72 7.56 -11.40 -1.88
CA LYS A 72 8.69 -11.77 -1.02
C LYS A 72 10.02 -11.50 -1.71
N ASP A 73 11.05 -11.45 -0.91
CA ASP A 73 12.41 -11.38 -1.45
C ASP A 73 12.72 -12.60 -2.33
N VAL A 74 13.52 -12.37 -3.36
CA VAL A 74 13.92 -13.39 -4.33
C VAL A 74 15.39 -13.28 -4.63
N THR A 75 15.98 -14.33 -5.20
CA THR A 75 17.40 -14.40 -5.52
C THR A 75 17.62 -14.82 -6.97
N GLY A 76 18.86 -14.71 -7.43
CA GLY A 76 19.27 -15.16 -8.75
C GLY A 76 18.57 -14.44 -9.90
N PRO A 77 18.20 -15.13 -10.98
CA PRO A 77 17.62 -14.48 -12.17
C PRO A 77 16.33 -13.68 -11.90
N ARG A 78 15.55 -14.09 -10.91
CA ARG A 78 14.33 -13.32 -10.53
C ARG A 78 14.69 -11.99 -9.87
N TRP A 79 15.76 -11.94 -9.08
CA TRP A 79 16.23 -10.70 -8.51
C TRP A 79 16.77 -9.76 -9.59
N GLU A 80 17.55 -10.28 -10.53
CA GLU A 80 18.03 -9.48 -11.67
C GLU A 80 16.89 -8.90 -12.50
N GLN A 81 15.83 -9.69 -12.73
CA GLN A 81 14.62 -9.20 -13.40
C GLN A 81 13.95 -8.08 -12.59
N ARG A 82 13.87 -8.23 -11.27
CA ARG A 82 13.26 -7.23 -10.40
C ARG A 82 14.05 -5.91 -10.40
N LYS A 83 15.38 -5.99 -10.39
CA LYS A 83 16.24 -4.81 -10.57
C LYS A 83 16.02 -4.13 -11.94
N ALA A 84 15.89 -4.92 -12.98
CA ALA A 84 15.61 -4.39 -14.31
C ALA A 84 14.24 -3.67 -14.36
N LEU A 85 13.21 -4.26 -13.75
CA LEU A 85 11.89 -3.62 -13.64
C LEU A 85 11.95 -2.31 -12.85
N MET A 86 12.67 -2.28 -11.72
CA MET A 86 12.86 -1.06 -10.94
C MET A 86 13.55 0.01 -11.76
N ARG A 87 14.64 -0.33 -12.43
CA ARG A 87 15.37 0.59 -13.32
C ARG A 87 14.45 1.17 -14.39
N ASP A 88 13.72 0.32 -15.09
CA ASP A 88 12.87 0.73 -16.19
C ASP A 88 11.68 1.57 -15.70
N ALA A 89 11.10 1.21 -14.56
CA ALA A 89 10.03 1.99 -13.93
C ALA A 89 10.53 3.38 -13.51
N VAL A 90 11.72 3.50 -12.92
CA VAL A 90 12.34 4.77 -12.55
C VAL A 90 12.60 5.61 -13.80
N ILE A 91 13.27 5.07 -14.82
CA ILE A 91 13.59 5.80 -16.05
C ILE A 91 12.31 6.32 -16.72
N TYR A 92 11.28 5.49 -16.79
CA TYR A 92 10.04 5.82 -17.49
C TYR A 92 9.20 6.85 -16.74
N ASN A 93 9.29 6.88 -15.40
CA ASN A 93 8.37 7.65 -14.59
C ASN A 93 9.04 8.76 -13.74
N ARG A 94 10.36 8.90 -13.73
CA ARG A 94 11.06 9.90 -12.92
C ARG A 94 10.65 11.36 -13.15
N ASN A 95 10.02 11.67 -14.27
CA ASN A 95 9.53 13.01 -14.58
C ASN A 95 8.09 13.27 -14.11
N ASN A 96 7.46 12.30 -13.45
CA ASN A 96 6.12 12.45 -12.90
C ASN A 96 6.22 13.00 -11.46
N PRO A 97 5.72 14.20 -11.19
CA PRO A 97 5.87 14.84 -9.88
C PRO A 97 5.02 14.22 -8.78
N SER A 98 4.00 13.44 -9.11
CA SER A 98 3.17 12.72 -8.14
C SER A 98 3.95 11.63 -7.38
N ILE A 99 4.98 11.03 -7.98
CA ILE A 99 5.78 9.99 -7.35
C ILE A 99 6.63 10.60 -6.23
N LEU A 100 6.36 10.17 -5.00
CA LEU A 100 7.15 10.55 -3.83
C LEU A 100 7.95 9.37 -3.27
N PHE A 101 7.44 8.16 -3.42
CA PHE A 101 8.01 6.94 -2.87
C PHE A 101 8.27 5.92 -3.98
N TYR A 102 9.44 5.31 -3.95
CA TYR A 102 9.73 4.09 -4.68
C TYR A 102 9.68 2.91 -3.72
N GLU A 103 8.86 1.92 -4.02
CA GLU A 103 8.70 0.73 -3.20
C GLU A 103 9.49 -0.44 -3.81
N SER A 104 10.48 -0.92 -3.07
CA SER A 104 11.42 -1.94 -3.54
C SER A 104 10.94 -3.37 -3.34
N GLY A 105 9.89 -3.56 -2.56
CA GLY A 105 9.29 -4.86 -2.27
C GLY A 105 8.08 -4.71 -1.36
N ASN A 106 7.20 -5.70 -1.35
CA ASN A 106 6.02 -5.67 -0.51
C ASN A 106 6.27 -6.22 0.90
N GLU A 107 6.81 -7.44 1.02
CA GLU A 107 6.99 -8.14 2.30
C GLU A 107 8.43 -8.06 2.85
N SER A 108 9.15 -7.03 2.64
CA SER A 108 10.57 -6.87 2.89
C SER A 108 11.48 -7.51 1.83
N ILE A 109 12.67 -6.99 1.79
CA ILE A 109 13.79 -7.54 1.03
C ILE A 109 15.04 -7.53 1.93
N SER A 110 16.11 -8.19 1.52
CA SER A 110 17.36 -8.16 2.27
C SER A 110 17.99 -6.76 2.28
N ARG A 111 18.89 -6.52 3.20
CA ARG A 111 19.62 -5.23 3.27
C ARG A 111 20.43 -4.98 2.01
N GLU A 112 21.08 -6.02 1.51
CA GLU A 112 21.87 -5.99 0.28
C GLU A 112 20.98 -5.61 -0.91
N HIS A 113 19.82 -6.22 -1.02
CA HIS A 113 18.85 -5.92 -2.07
C HIS A 113 18.29 -4.49 -1.96
N MET A 114 18.06 -3.98 -0.76
CA MET A 114 17.65 -2.59 -0.57
C MET A 114 18.75 -1.61 -1.04
N LEU A 115 20.01 -1.89 -0.75
CA LEU A 115 21.14 -1.08 -1.23
C LEU A 115 21.23 -1.08 -2.75
N GLU A 116 21.01 -2.23 -3.40
CA GLU A 116 20.96 -2.31 -4.86
C GLU A 116 19.80 -1.49 -5.46
N MET A 117 18.60 -1.53 -4.84
CA MET A 117 17.46 -0.72 -5.27
C MET A 117 17.71 0.79 -5.09
N LYS A 118 18.34 1.18 -3.99
CA LYS A 118 18.76 2.57 -3.79
C LYS A 118 19.79 3.00 -4.83
N ALA A 119 20.78 2.15 -5.14
CA ALA A 119 21.75 2.45 -6.18
C ALA A 119 21.10 2.67 -7.55
N ILE A 120 20.04 1.93 -7.87
CA ILE A 120 19.25 2.15 -9.09
C ILE A 120 18.60 3.52 -9.06
N ARG A 121 17.90 3.89 -7.96
CA ARG A 121 17.32 5.22 -7.82
C ARG A 121 18.40 6.31 -7.98
N ASP A 122 19.52 6.19 -7.29
CA ASP A 122 20.59 7.18 -7.30
C ASP A 122 21.23 7.34 -8.69
N ALA A 123 21.29 6.25 -9.47
CA ALA A 123 21.82 6.29 -10.83
C ALA A 123 20.84 6.93 -11.85
N TYR A 124 19.53 6.68 -11.70
CA TYR A 124 18.55 7.03 -12.73
C TYR A 124 17.59 8.16 -12.33
N ASP A 125 17.50 8.49 -11.04
CA ASP A 125 16.72 9.61 -10.51
C ASP A 125 17.48 10.36 -9.39
N PRO A 126 18.72 10.85 -9.65
CA PRO A 126 19.58 11.41 -8.62
C PRO A 126 19.06 12.72 -8.02
N TYR A 127 18.18 13.41 -8.70
CA TYR A 127 17.67 14.74 -8.31
C TYR A 127 16.23 14.73 -7.87
N GLY A 128 15.52 13.62 -7.99
CA GLY A 128 14.09 13.52 -7.67
C GLY A 128 13.77 13.62 -6.19
N GLY A 129 14.72 13.32 -5.32
CA GLY A 129 14.53 13.36 -3.86
C GLY A 129 13.53 12.34 -3.34
N ARG A 130 13.23 11.32 -4.12
CA ARG A 130 12.23 10.30 -3.81
C ARG A 130 12.80 9.24 -2.87
N ALA A 131 12.05 8.94 -1.82
CA ALA A 131 12.47 7.96 -0.84
C ALA A 131 12.30 6.53 -1.34
N VAL A 132 13.24 5.64 -0.99
CA VAL A 132 13.22 4.21 -1.30
C VAL A 132 12.99 3.43 -0.03
N GLY A 133 12.02 2.54 -0.05
CA GLY A 133 11.67 1.72 1.11
C GLY A 133 10.85 0.50 0.72
N SER A 134 10.35 -0.18 1.71
CA SER A 134 9.48 -1.34 1.55
C SER A 134 8.58 -1.49 2.76
N ARG A 135 7.46 -2.16 2.58
CA ARG A 135 6.67 -2.63 3.71
C ARG A 135 7.50 -3.61 4.55
N GLU A 136 7.31 -3.63 5.85
CA GLU A 136 8.00 -4.49 6.82
C GLU A 136 9.48 -4.13 7.10
N MET A 137 10.04 -3.13 6.44
CA MET A 137 11.43 -2.69 6.65
C MET A 137 11.49 -1.45 7.56
N LEU A 138 10.95 -1.56 8.75
CA LEU A 138 10.67 -0.43 9.64
C LEU A 138 11.90 0.32 10.13
N ASP A 139 12.87 -0.38 10.72
CA ASP A 139 14.06 0.21 11.37
C ASP A 139 15.37 -0.28 10.73
N ILE A 140 15.31 -0.68 9.46
CA ILE A 140 16.49 -1.09 8.70
C ILE A 140 17.16 0.15 8.15
N ASP A 141 18.43 0.35 8.48
CA ASP A 141 19.18 1.57 8.16
C ASP A 141 19.31 1.83 6.65
N GLU A 142 19.23 0.80 5.84
CA GLU A 142 19.29 0.89 4.39
C GLU A 142 18.01 1.42 3.74
N ALA A 143 16.85 1.30 4.41
CA ALA A 143 15.60 1.86 3.94
C ALA A 143 15.46 3.34 4.36
N GLU A 144 14.88 4.16 3.50
CA GLU A 144 14.68 5.59 3.78
C GLU A 144 13.29 5.87 4.38
N TYR A 145 12.37 4.94 4.25
CA TYR A 145 11.10 4.90 4.96
C TYR A 145 10.71 3.46 5.25
N GLY A 146 9.84 3.29 6.22
CA GLY A 146 9.29 1.98 6.55
C GLY A 146 7.78 1.95 6.40
N GLY A 147 7.27 0.77 6.19
CA GLY A 147 5.83 0.51 6.17
C GLY A 147 5.45 -0.64 7.08
N GLU A 148 4.19 -0.72 7.40
CA GLU A 148 3.61 -1.81 8.17
C GLU A 148 2.19 -2.07 7.69
N MET A 149 1.72 -3.27 7.85
CA MET A 149 0.37 -3.64 7.45
C MET A 149 -0.67 -3.28 8.51
N LEU A 150 -0.40 -3.60 9.76
CA LEU A 150 -1.37 -3.51 10.85
C LEU A 150 -0.93 -2.65 12.04
N TYR A 151 0.37 -2.58 12.29
CA TYR A 151 0.91 -2.06 13.54
C TYR A 151 1.69 -0.77 13.33
N ILE A 152 1.11 0.31 13.78
CA ILE A 152 1.67 1.66 13.68
C ILE A 152 2.82 1.95 14.61
N ASN A 153 3.19 1.02 15.43
CA ASN A 153 3.95 1.35 16.62
C ASN A 153 5.33 0.71 16.68
N LYS A 154 5.83 0.22 15.55
CA LYS A 154 7.08 -0.51 15.52
C LYS A 154 8.30 0.33 15.16
N SER A 155 8.15 1.35 14.32
CA SER A 155 9.31 2.16 13.90
C SER A 155 9.69 3.22 14.92
N LYS A 156 10.99 3.35 15.16
CA LYS A 156 11.58 4.35 16.05
C LYS A 156 12.54 5.31 15.34
N LYS A 157 12.97 4.96 14.12
CA LYS A 157 14.02 5.67 13.39
C LYS A 157 13.50 6.36 12.15
N HIS A 158 12.84 5.63 11.28
CA HIS A 158 12.42 6.12 9.98
C HIS A 158 10.97 6.62 9.99
N PRO A 159 10.63 7.56 9.12
CA PRO A 159 9.24 7.86 8.82
C PRO A 159 8.51 6.57 8.45
N MET A 160 7.42 6.31 9.14
CA MET A 160 6.63 5.10 8.93
C MET A 160 5.20 5.46 8.61
N TRP A 161 4.60 4.71 7.71
CA TRP A 161 3.17 4.79 7.43
C TRP A 161 2.58 3.39 7.25
N ALA A 162 1.32 3.22 7.67
CA ALA A 162 0.63 1.96 7.47
C ALA A 162 0.28 1.81 5.99
N MET A 163 0.84 0.81 5.34
CA MET A 163 0.77 0.66 3.89
C MET A 163 -0.42 -0.17 3.41
N GLU A 164 -1.06 -0.93 4.30
CA GLU A 164 -2.21 -1.77 3.99
C GLU A 164 -3.17 -1.87 5.18
N TYR A 165 -3.60 -0.74 5.70
CA TYR A 165 -4.49 -0.74 6.85
C TYR A 165 -5.86 -1.34 6.52
N CYS A 166 -6.45 -2.04 7.47
CA CYS A 166 -7.72 -2.77 7.36
C CYS A 166 -7.69 -4.04 6.51
N ARG A 167 -6.52 -4.58 6.21
CA ARG A 167 -6.43 -5.82 5.43
C ARG A 167 -6.84 -7.07 6.22
N ASP A 168 -6.23 -7.27 7.38
CA ASP A 168 -6.41 -8.52 8.14
C ASP A 168 -7.41 -8.41 9.28
N GLU A 169 -7.78 -7.19 9.64
CA GLU A 169 -8.60 -6.95 10.83
C GLU A 169 -10.08 -7.14 10.60
N GLY A 170 -10.52 -7.15 9.38
CA GLY A 170 -11.92 -7.16 9.13
C GLY A 170 -12.38 -7.83 7.86
N LEU A 171 -11.57 -7.86 6.82
CA LEU A 171 -12.05 -8.33 5.54
C LEU A 171 -11.57 -9.74 5.21
N ARG A 172 -10.27 -9.94 5.22
CA ARG A 172 -9.68 -11.14 4.66
C ARG A 172 -9.96 -12.41 5.46
N LYS A 173 -9.96 -12.30 6.77
CA LYS A 173 -10.17 -13.45 7.66
C LYS A 173 -11.65 -13.77 7.89
N TYR A 174 -12.50 -12.80 7.67
CA TYR A 174 -13.95 -13.02 7.79
C TYR A 174 -14.57 -13.67 6.55
N TRP A 175 -13.93 -13.50 5.39
CA TRP A 175 -14.32 -14.17 4.16
C TRP A 175 -13.96 -15.65 4.14
N ASP A 176 -12.93 -16.01 4.88
CA ASP A 176 -12.41 -17.39 4.91
C ASP A 176 -13.36 -18.40 5.56
N ASP A 177 -14.45 -17.95 6.19
CA ASP A 177 -15.51 -18.84 6.63
C ASP A 177 -16.22 -19.55 5.46
N TYR A 178 -16.13 -19.00 4.26
CA TYR A 178 -16.82 -19.49 3.06
C TYR A 178 -15.89 -19.94 1.94
N SER A 179 -14.65 -19.59 2.00
CA SER A 179 -13.67 -19.93 0.98
C SER A 179 -12.46 -20.67 1.55
N TYR A 180 -11.85 -21.47 0.71
CA TYR A 180 -10.66 -22.22 1.12
C TYR A 180 -9.46 -21.29 1.32
N PRO A 181 -8.66 -21.49 2.39
CA PRO A 181 -8.84 -22.40 3.51
C PRO A 181 -9.95 -21.93 4.47
N TYR A 182 -10.88 -22.83 4.78
CA TYR A 182 -11.98 -22.51 5.67
C TYR A 182 -11.49 -22.33 7.11
N HIS A 183 -11.86 -21.23 7.73
CA HIS A 183 -11.73 -21.03 9.16
C HIS A 183 -12.99 -21.52 9.85
N LYS A 184 -12.82 -22.27 10.92
CA LYS A 184 -13.96 -22.68 11.73
C LYS A 184 -14.50 -21.52 12.55
N GLU A 185 -15.78 -21.57 12.83
CA GLU A 185 -16.41 -20.65 13.76
C GLU A 185 -15.60 -20.53 15.06
N GLY A 186 -15.27 -19.31 15.45
CA GLY A 186 -14.48 -19.01 16.64
C GLY A 186 -12.95 -19.12 16.49
N GLU A 187 -12.44 -19.54 15.35
CA GLU A 187 -10.99 -19.60 15.09
C GLU A 187 -10.41 -18.30 14.50
N GLY A 188 -11.25 -17.39 14.08
CA GLY A 188 -10.82 -16.10 13.54
C GLY A 188 -10.45 -15.10 14.63
N PRO A 189 -9.83 -13.97 14.27
CA PRO A 189 -9.58 -12.90 15.20
C PRO A 189 -10.89 -12.35 15.75
N LEU A 190 -10.95 -12.20 17.06
CA LEU A 190 -12.04 -11.51 17.73
C LEU A 190 -11.75 -10.01 17.74
N TYR A 191 -12.70 -9.20 17.36
CA TYR A 191 -12.64 -7.77 17.60
C TYR A 191 -13.72 -7.37 18.60
N ARG A 192 -13.29 -6.73 19.69
CA ARG A 192 -14.19 -6.39 20.80
C ARG A 192 -15.03 -7.57 21.29
N GLY A 193 -14.46 -8.77 21.23
CA GLY A 193 -15.09 -10.01 21.69
C GLY A 193 -16.14 -10.61 20.77
N LYS A 194 -16.31 -10.06 19.56
CA LYS A 194 -17.28 -10.57 18.59
C LYS A 194 -16.62 -11.44 17.53
N PRO A 195 -17.22 -12.58 17.18
CA PRO A 195 -16.71 -13.44 16.13
C PRO A 195 -16.92 -12.85 14.74
N ALA A 196 -16.11 -13.29 13.80
CA ALA A 196 -16.15 -12.86 12.41
C ALA A 196 -17.53 -12.98 11.76
N GLN A 197 -18.25 -14.02 12.06
CA GLN A 197 -19.58 -14.30 11.49
C GLN A 197 -20.60 -13.18 11.71
N GLU A 198 -20.54 -12.47 12.84
CA GLU A 198 -21.45 -11.35 13.07
C GLU A 198 -21.29 -10.22 12.05
N TYR A 199 -20.09 -10.08 11.50
CA TYR A 199 -19.78 -9.06 10.53
C TYR A 199 -20.09 -9.50 9.09
N ASN A 200 -19.88 -10.75 8.77
CA ASN A 200 -20.14 -11.29 7.43
C ASN A 200 -21.61 -11.23 7.02
N HIS A 201 -22.51 -11.29 7.99
CA HIS A 201 -23.95 -11.29 7.74
C HIS A 201 -24.63 -9.92 7.92
N ASN A 202 -23.87 -8.91 8.31
CA ASN A 202 -24.38 -7.55 8.48
C ASN A 202 -23.38 -6.51 7.99
N MET A 203 -23.45 -6.19 6.71
CA MET A 203 -22.55 -5.26 6.04
C MET A 203 -22.61 -3.84 6.63
N ASP A 204 -23.76 -3.38 7.07
CA ASP A 204 -23.90 -2.05 7.68
C ASP A 204 -23.15 -2.00 9.02
N GLN A 205 -23.32 -3.02 9.83
CA GLN A 205 -22.62 -3.13 11.10
C GLN A 205 -21.10 -3.27 10.89
N PHE A 206 -20.71 -4.03 9.88
CA PHE A 206 -19.33 -4.18 9.49
C PHE A 206 -18.70 -2.84 9.06
N ALA A 207 -19.37 -2.06 8.23
CA ALA A 207 -18.93 -0.74 7.81
C ALA A 207 -18.75 0.21 9.02
N ILE A 208 -19.68 0.20 9.97
CA ILE A 208 -19.58 0.99 11.20
C ILE A 208 -18.34 0.55 12.02
N GLU A 209 -18.11 -0.75 12.17
CA GLU A 209 -16.93 -1.25 12.89
C GLU A 209 -15.63 -0.88 12.19
N MET A 210 -15.59 -0.90 10.87
CA MET A 210 -14.41 -0.46 10.11
C MET A 210 -14.09 1.03 10.35
N VAL A 211 -15.12 1.88 10.36
CA VAL A 211 -14.95 3.31 10.67
C VAL A 211 -14.44 3.51 12.10
N ARG A 212 -14.97 2.77 13.07
CA ARG A 212 -14.51 2.83 14.47
C ARG A 212 -13.07 2.37 14.60
N ARG A 213 -12.69 1.28 13.97
CA ARG A 213 -11.30 0.79 13.96
C ARG A 213 -10.35 1.79 13.36
N TRP A 214 -10.75 2.43 12.28
CA TRP A 214 -9.98 3.49 11.65
C TRP A 214 -9.78 4.67 12.61
N TYR A 215 -10.82 5.04 13.32
CA TYR A 215 -10.77 6.09 14.33
C TYR A 215 -9.87 5.71 15.51
N ASP A 216 -10.03 4.53 16.07
CA ASP A 216 -9.19 4.01 17.15
C ASP A 216 -7.71 3.99 16.71
N TYR A 217 -7.43 3.53 15.51
CA TYR A 217 -6.11 3.57 14.91
C TYR A 217 -5.51 4.99 14.87
N TRP A 218 -6.29 5.97 14.48
CA TRP A 218 -5.83 7.36 14.45
C TRP A 218 -5.62 7.95 15.85
N LEU A 219 -6.40 7.53 16.83
CA LEU A 219 -6.22 7.95 18.23
C LEU A 219 -4.97 7.34 18.87
N GLU A 220 -4.62 6.13 18.55
CA GLU A 220 -3.43 5.46 19.08
C GLU A 220 -2.11 6.05 18.57
N ARG A 221 -2.16 6.82 17.51
CA ARG A 221 -0.98 7.31 16.81
C ARG A 221 -0.30 8.50 17.42
N PRO A 222 -0.99 9.55 17.83
CA PRO A 222 -0.34 10.76 18.30
C PRO A 222 0.25 10.57 19.70
N GLY A 223 1.54 10.79 19.84
CA GLY A 223 2.17 11.08 21.12
C GLY A 223 2.48 9.91 22.05
N THR A 224 2.35 8.68 21.60
CA THR A 224 2.76 7.55 22.44
C THR A 224 4.22 7.16 22.18
N GLY A 225 5.15 7.85 22.85
CA GLY A 225 6.57 7.50 22.86
C GLY A 225 7.37 8.03 21.67
N THR A 226 8.43 7.32 21.32
CA THR A 226 9.44 7.74 20.32
C THR A 226 9.09 7.35 18.89
N ARG A 227 7.83 7.20 18.57
CA ARG A 227 7.36 6.66 17.29
C ARG A 227 7.32 7.72 16.19
N VAL A 228 7.76 7.38 15.02
CA VAL A 228 7.75 8.25 13.84
C VAL A 228 6.67 7.77 12.87
N SER A 229 5.42 8.07 13.18
CA SER A 229 4.31 7.76 12.29
C SER A 229 3.96 8.92 11.38
N SER A 230 3.97 8.68 10.09
CA SER A 230 3.68 9.68 9.05
C SER A 230 2.34 9.48 8.37
N GLY A 231 1.54 8.51 8.80
CA GLY A 231 0.23 8.32 8.23
C GLY A 231 -0.13 6.89 7.90
N GLY A 232 -1.06 6.70 6.99
CA GLY A 232 -1.48 5.39 6.55
C GLY A 232 -2.45 5.41 5.40
N VAL A 233 -2.51 4.30 4.70
CA VAL A 233 -3.44 4.08 3.60
C VAL A 233 -4.31 2.87 3.89
N LYS A 234 -5.59 3.04 3.65
CA LYS A 234 -6.56 1.97 3.76
C LYS A 234 -6.49 1.10 2.51
N ILE A 235 -6.47 -0.19 2.67
CA ILE A 235 -6.74 -1.13 1.59
C ILE A 235 -8.23 -1.46 1.58
N VAL A 236 -8.98 -1.26 0.54
CA VAL A 236 -8.65 -0.64 -0.75
C VAL A 236 -9.67 0.45 -1.04
N PHE A 237 -9.45 1.31 -2.05
CA PHE A 237 -10.41 2.35 -2.44
C PHE A 237 -11.60 1.76 -3.19
N SER A 238 -11.35 1.03 -4.25
CA SER A 238 -12.37 0.31 -5.01
C SER A 238 -12.23 -1.20 -4.83
N ASP A 239 -13.29 -1.93 -5.08
CA ASP A 239 -13.27 -3.39 -5.02
C ASP A 239 -12.20 -3.97 -5.93
N THR A 240 -11.66 -5.11 -5.52
CA THR A 240 -10.64 -5.83 -6.27
C THR A 240 -11.03 -7.29 -6.40
N ASN A 241 -10.89 -7.85 -7.59
CA ASN A 241 -11.20 -9.24 -7.87
C ASN A 241 -10.17 -10.25 -7.33
N THR A 242 -9.18 -9.79 -6.61
CA THR A 242 -8.06 -10.62 -6.18
C THR A 242 -8.16 -11.13 -4.76
N HIS A 243 -9.15 -10.68 -4.03
CA HIS A 243 -9.44 -11.13 -2.68
C HIS A 243 -10.94 -11.37 -2.53
N HIS A 244 -11.33 -12.56 -2.69
CA HIS A 244 -12.68 -13.09 -2.44
C HIS A 244 -12.61 -14.17 -1.40
#